data_faeb34db702c84f3df3515a1a7d57001
#
_entry.id   faeb34db702c84f3df3515a1a7d57001
#
_cell.length_a   1.000
_cell.length_b   1.000
_cell.length_c   1.000
_cell.angle_alpha   90.00
_cell.angle_beta   90.00
_cell.angle_gamma   90.00
#
_symmetry.space_group_name_H-M   'P 1'
#
loop_
_entity.id
_entity.type
_entity.pdbx_description
1 polymer ?
#
loop_
_entity_poly.entity_id
_entity_poly.type
_entity_poly.pdbx_seq_one_letter_code
_entity_poly.pdbx_strand_id
1 'polypeptide(L)'
;MSKNSRKIHAEIIKSNTIAKSDKPVNMKNEEQAVSDWLTPTFPLEGLKNMVENSSILPQCISAYKSNIAGFGLGVRYKNDATDTASLEGEFERLSDIVELLTFECDTKEIFEQLIEARETYGIAYLEVIRNGVGEVVEIELIENVPSIEKSRRIGDAADYDYYYKGKKITRKKQFRKYRQQINGKTVYFKEFGDKRLMDSSTGEYREAVPFEKQANEILEFKIGSGAYGQVRWIGQVLNIDGSRKAENLNNNYFENGRHTPLAVLIKGGTLTEESFQKLQTYMNDIKGEKGQHSFLLLEAESDDSVSYGDEKKNVDIEIKDLAGILQHDELFQDYLENNRKKAQSSFRIPDLYVGYTTDFNRATAQTTMEVTEKQVFQTERQSLAWKINNQLLNEYGFEHVEAYFREPDITNPDDLYKILNVCSNAGGLTPNKAKEVAYNALGEVSDDYEGEWANIPLAYSKTVSGLDTQIAKAAENHDDEIVAVMKSVRSLLKEKGGI
;
A
#
# COMPACT_ATOMS: atom_id res chain seq x y z
N MET A 1 -15.69 -24.56 68.79
CA MET A 1 -15.20 -23.58 67.81
C MET A 1 -14.99 -24.32 66.49
N SER A 2 -16.00 -24.18 65.60
CA SER A 2 -16.00 -24.90 64.29
C SER A 2 -15.26 -24.03 63.27
N LYS A 3 -14.21 -24.58 62.65
CA LYS A 3 -13.47 -23.92 61.52
C LYS A 3 -14.28 -24.18 60.25
N ASN A 4 -14.96 -23.18 59.77
CA ASN A 4 -15.52 -23.18 58.40
C ASN A 4 -14.36 -23.01 57.38
N SER A 5 -13.93 -24.12 56.80
CA SER A 5 -13.07 -24.09 55.60
C SER A 5 -13.93 -23.83 54.36
N ARG A 6 -13.81 -22.64 53.76
CA ARG A 6 -14.37 -22.37 52.44
C ARG A 6 -13.61 -23.17 51.42
N LYS A 7 -14.24 -24.19 50.83
CA LYS A 7 -13.71 -24.88 49.64
C LYS A 7 -14.00 -24.01 48.42
N ILE A 8 -12.92 -23.58 47.74
CA ILE A 8 -13.03 -22.93 46.42
C ILE A 8 -13.08 -24.08 45.38
N HIS A 9 -14.21 -24.25 44.75
CA HIS A 9 -14.34 -25.10 43.56
C HIS A 9 -13.93 -24.29 42.33
N ALA A 10 -12.79 -24.62 41.74
CA ALA A 10 -12.44 -24.16 40.40
C ALA A 10 -12.91 -25.22 39.40
N GLU A 11 -13.92 -24.88 38.64
CA GLU A 11 -14.40 -25.72 37.54
C GLU A 11 -13.70 -25.24 36.25
N ILE A 12 -12.87 -26.12 35.70
CA ILE A 12 -12.27 -25.86 34.36
C ILE A 12 -13.35 -26.17 33.33
N ILE A 13 -13.96 -25.13 32.80
CA ILE A 13 -14.81 -25.26 31.61
C ILE A 13 -13.90 -25.62 30.46
N LYS A 14 -13.86 -26.90 30.11
CA LYS A 14 -13.26 -27.35 28.85
C LYS A 14 -14.06 -26.71 27.72
N SER A 15 -13.47 -25.79 27.00
CA SER A 15 -14.03 -25.31 25.74
C SER A 15 -14.28 -26.55 24.86
N ASN A 16 -15.50 -26.67 24.35
CA ASN A 16 -15.85 -27.73 23.42
C ASN A 16 -14.84 -27.71 22.28
N THR A 17 -14.07 -28.79 22.20
CA THR A 17 -13.21 -29.06 21.06
C THR A 17 -14.13 -29.10 19.84
N ILE A 18 -14.03 -28.12 18.97
CA ILE A 18 -14.68 -28.15 17.66
C ILE A 18 -14.17 -29.43 17.00
N ALA A 19 -15.04 -30.38 16.78
CA ALA A 19 -14.72 -31.60 16.07
C ALA A 19 -14.13 -31.20 14.72
N LYS A 20 -12.86 -31.51 14.48
CA LYS A 20 -12.27 -31.37 13.16
C LYS A 20 -13.10 -32.25 12.21
N SER A 21 -13.79 -31.63 11.29
CA SER A 21 -14.45 -32.34 10.21
C SER A 21 -13.38 -33.09 9.43
N ASP A 22 -13.47 -34.40 9.32
CA ASP A 22 -12.57 -35.27 8.55
C ASP A 22 -12.73 -35.09 7.03
N LYS A 23 -13.54 -34.18 6.61
CA LYS A 23 -13.63 -33.80 5.19
C LYS A 23 -12.56 -32.73 4.89
N PRO A 24 -11.71 -32.92 3.87
CA PRO A 24 -10.82 -31.87 3.43
C PRO A 24 -11.67 -30.66 3.04
N VAL A 25 -11.57 -29.60 3.86
CA VAL A 25 -12.30 -28.35 3.62
C VAL A 25 -11.63 -27.63 2.45
N ASN A 26 -11.90 -28.12 1.24
CA ASN A 26 -11.80 -27.34 0.04
C ASN A 26 -13.09 -26.53 -0.21
N MET A 27 -13.84 -26.31 0.86
CA MET A 27 -14.95 -25.35 0.86
C MET A 27 -14.34 -23.97 0.80
N LYS A 28 -14.32 -23.39 -0.39
CA LYS A 28 -14.14 -21.96 -0.55
C LYS A 28 -15.17 -21.32 0.38
N ASN A 29 -14.78 -20.30 1.15
CA ASN A 29 -15.65 -19.58 2.10
C ASN A 29 -16.98 -19.06 1.50
N GLU A 30 -17.16 -19.22 0.20
CA GLU A 30 -18.31 -18.89 -0.60
C GLU A 30 -19.52 -19.81 -0.38
N GLU A 31 -19.33 -21.03 0.15
CA GLU A 31 -20.41 -22.03 0.28
C GLU A 31 -21.28 -21.84 1.53
N GLN A 32 -20.89 -20.96 2.45
CA GLN A 32 -21.65 -20.67 3.67
C GLN A 32 -22.70 -19.55 3.52
N ALA A 33 -22.81 -18.92 2.35
CA ALA A 33 -23.78 -17.86 2.14
C ALA A 33 -25.20 -18.42 1.95
N VAL A 34 -26.16 -17.87 2.65
CA VAL A 34 -27.60 -18.23 2.56
C VAL A 34 -28.23 -17.71 1.26
N SER A 35 -27.61 -16.73 0.60
CA SER A 35 -28.08 -16.12 -0.65
C SER A 35 -27.05 -16.25 -1.76
N ASP A 36 -27.46 -15.96 -2.99
CA ASP A 36 -26.57 -15.92 -4.17
C ASP A 36 -25.54 -14.76 -4.09
N TRP A 37 -25.78 -13.79 -3.21
CA TRP A 37 -24.94 -12.63 -3.00
C TRP A 37 -24.07 -12.81 -1.76
N LEU A 38 -22.80 -12.47 -1.90
CA LEU A 38 -21.80 -12.59 -0.84
C LEU A 38 -21.81 -11.34 0.03
N THR A 39 -21.61 -11.56 1.32
CA THR A 39 -21.42 -10.46 2.28
C THR A 39 -19.93 -10.37 2.65
N PRO A 40 -19.34 -9.18 2.67
CA PRO A 40 -17.97 -9.01 3.12
C PRO A 40 -17.84 -9.37 4.61
N THR A 41 -16.70 -9.94 4.99
CA THR A 41 -16.42 -10.33 6.39
C THR A 41 -16.43 -9.12 7.34
N PHE A 42 -16.01 -7.97 6.84
CA PHE A 42 -16.01 -6.69 7.57
C PHE A 42 -16.84 -5.66 6.81
N PRO A 43 -17.59 -4.80 7.51
CA PRO A 43 -18.33 -3.72 6.86
C PRO A 43 -17.37 -2.77 6.16
N LEU A 44 -17.47 -2.63 4.84
CA LEU A 44 -16.54 -1.82 4.04
C LEU A 44 -16.58 -0.33 4.43
N GLU A 45 -17.79 0.20 4.71
CA GLU A 45 -17.96 1.57 5.23
C GLU A 45 -17.24 1.76 6.58
N GLY A 46 -17.25 0.75 7.43
CA GLY A 46 -16.51 0.76 8.69
C GLY A 46 -15.01 0.85 8.50
N LEU A 47 -14.46 0.16 7.49
CA LEU A 47 -13.04 0.23 7.14
C LEU A 47 -12.66 1.63 6.64
N LYS A 48 -13.49 2.25 5.79
CA LYS A 48 -13.30 3.63 5.33
C LYS A 48 -13.27 4.61 6.50
N ASN A 49 -14.27 4.54 7.37
CA ASN A 49 -14.35 5.40 8.55
C ASN A 49 -13.10 5.25 9.46
N MET A 50 -12.54 4.05 9.57
CA MET A 50 -11.31 3.83 10.33
C MET A 50 -10.10 4.47 9.67
N VAL A 51 -9.98 4.43 8.35
CA VAL A 51 -8.91 5.11 7.61
C VAL A 51 -9.04 6.61 7.76
N GLU A 52 -10.22 7.19 7.53
CA GLU A 52 -10.47 8.64 7.63
C GLU A 52 -10.24 9.21 9.02
N ASN A 53 -10.47 8.40 10.06
CA ASN A 53 -10.29 8.80 11.45
C ASN A 53 -8.95 8.35 12.07
N SER A 54 -8.02 7.83 11.28
CA SER A 54 -6.70 7.39 11.74
C SER A 54 -5.64 8.42 11.40
N SER A 55 -4.75 8.70 12.36
CA SER A 55 -3.60 9.59 12.15
C SER A 55 -2.46 8.94 11.36
N ILE A 56 -2.46 7.62 11.16
CA ILE A 56 -1.35 6.90 10.51
C ILE A 56 -1.75 6.16 9.22
N LEU A 57 -2.97 5.65 9.11
CA LEU A 57 -3.38 4.87 7.95
C LEU A 57 -3.32 5.65 6.63
N PRO A 58 -3.79 6.92 6.56
CA PRO A 58 -3.71 7.70 5.33
C PRO A 58 -2.27 7.87 4.84
N GLN A 59 -1.29 8.09 5.74
CA GLN A 59 0.13 8.21 5.38
C GLN A 59 0.69 6.89 4.84
N CYS A 60 0.35 5.75 5.47
CA CYS A 60 0.75 4.44 4.99
C CYS A 60 0.15 4.12 3.61
N ILE A 61 -1.13 4.44 3.40
CA ILE A 61 -1.82 4.25 2.12
C ILE A 61 -1.24 5.17 1.05
N SER A 62 -0.97 6.43 1.39
CA SER A 62 -0.30 7.38 0.50
C SER A 62 1.08 6.91 0.08
N ALA A 63 1.87 6.37 1.02
CA ALA A 63 3.18 5.79 0.70
C ALA A 63 3.06 4.61 -0.29
N TYR A 64 2.07 3.73 -0.13
CA TYR A 64 1.79 2.65 -1.08
C TYR A 64 1.39 3.19 -2.45
N LYS A 65 0.42 4.10 -2.50
CA LYS A 65 -0.07 4.74 -3.71
C LYS A 65 1.07 5.35 -4.53
N SER A 66 1.86 6.22 -3.90
CA SER A 66 2.94 6.94 -4.56
C SER A 66 4.09 6.03 -5.02
N ASN A 67 4.48 5.03 -4.21
CA ASN A 67 5.61 4.16 -4.55
C ASN A 67 5.23 3.00 -5.47
N ILE A 68 3.95 2.65 -5.60
CA ILE A 68 3.52 1.56 -6.51
C ILE A 68 3.09 2.12 -7.87
N ALA A 69 2.20 3.12 -7.90
CA ALA A 69 1.64 3.67 -9.13
C ALA A 69 2.10 5.08 -9.47
N GLY A 70 2.67 5.82 -8.50
CA GLY A 70 3.02 7.23 -8.66
C GLY A 70 4.07 7.55 -9.73
N PHE A 71 4.77 6.54 -10.25
CA PHE A 71 5.70 6.69 -11.38
C PHE A 71 5.07 6.35 -12.73
N GLY A 72 3.80 5.96 -12.74
CA GLY A 72 3.02 5.64 -13.93
C GLY A 72 3.27 4.24 -14.48
N LEU A 73 2.47 3.90 -15.50
CA LEU A 73 2.59 2.66 -16.24
C LEU A 73 3.49 2.89 -17.46
N GLY A 74 4.35 1.93 -17.78
CA GLY A 74 5.23 1.96 -18.94
C GLY A 74 5.16 0.66 -19.71
N VAL A 75 5.76 0.63 -20.90
CA VAL A 75 5.87 -0.55 -21.74
C VAL A 75 7.35 -0.94 -21.86
N ARG A 76 7.62 -2.22 -21.86
CA ARG A 76 8.98 -2.76 -22.07
C ARG A 76 8.95 -4.05 -22.86
N TYR A 77 10.07 -4.37 -23.49
CA TYR A 77 10.29 -5.68 -24.07
C TYR A 77 10.50 -6.73 -22.97
N LYS A 78 9.95 -7.93 -23.17
CA LYS A 78 10.24 -9.09 -22.31
C LYS A 78 11.68 -9.54 -22.52
N ASN A 79 12.28 -10.16 -21.50
CA ASN A 79 13.71 -10.55 -21.50
C ASN A 79 14.09 -11.56 -22.62
N ASP A 80 13.12 -12.21 -23.25
CA ASP A 80 13.32 -13.17 -24.36
C ASP A 80 13.24 -12.52 -25.75
N ALA A 81 12.99 -11.22 -25.85
CA ALA A 81 12.98 -10.47 -27.09
C ALA A 81 14.43 -10.20 -27.55
N THR A 82 14.86 -10.87 -28.63
CA THR A 82 16.25 -10.78 -29.14
C THR A 82 16.42 -9.80 -30.30
N ASP A 83 15.34 -9.47 -31.00
CA ASP A 83 15.35 -8.53 -32.15
C ASP A 83 14.29 -7.45 -31.93
N THR A 84 14.67 -6.37 -31.25
CA THR A 84 13.75 -5.28 -30.89
C THR A 84 13.30 -4.47 -32.11
N ALA A 85 14.11 -4.38 -33.17
CA ALA A 85 13.76 -3.64 -34.37
C ALA A 85 12.58 -4.26 -35.14
N SER A 86 12.46 -5.60 -35.12
CA SER A 86 11.33 -6.30 -35.75
C SER A 86 10.05 -6.25 -34.92
N LEU A 87 10.13 -5.85 -33.64
CA LEU A 87 9.04 -5.86 -32.65
C LEU A 87 8.52 -4.44 -32.32
N GLU A 88 9.02 -3.42 -32.99
CA GLU A 88 8.67 -2.01 -32.75
C GLU A 88 7.17 -1.76 -32.87
N GLY A 89 6.51 -2.36 -33.88
CA GLY A 89 5.07 -2.24 -34.03
C GLY A 89 4.24 -2.88 -32.93
N GLU A 90 4.74 -3.94 -32.26
CA GLU A 90 4.09 -4.53 -31.09
C GLU A 90 4.23 -3.60 -29.88
N PHE A 91 5.40 -2.97 -29.75
CA PHE A 91 5.70 -2.02 -28.68
C PHE A 91 4.86 -0.75 -28.80
N GLU A 92 4.81 -0.13 -29.99
CA GLU A 92 4.00 1.05 -30.26
C GLU A 92 2.52 0.79 -29.97
N ARG A 93 1.99 -0.32 -30.48
CA ARG A 93 0.58 -0.69 -30.26
C ARG A 93 0.24 -0.84 -28.76
N LEU A 94 1.12 -1.46 -27.96
CA LEU A 94 0.88 -1.57 -26.54
C LEU A 94 1.01 -0.21 -25.84
N SER A 95 1.95 0.64 -26.29
CA SER A 95 2.10 1.98 -25.77
C SER A 95 0.85 2.81 -25.99
N ASP A 96 0.31 2.80 -27.21
CA ASP A 96 -0.93 3.50 -27.55
C ASP A 96 -2.11 3.00 -26.70
N ILE A 97 -2.25 1.69 -26.52
CA ILE A 97 -3.31 1.12 -25.67
C ILE A 97 -3.16 1.59 -24.22
N VAL A 98 -1.94 1.56 -23.66
CA VAL A 98 -1.70 1.98 -22.28
C VAL A 98 -1.98 3.46 -22.09
N GLU A 99 -1.65 4.31 -23.07
CA GLU A 99 -1.89 5.74 -23.02
C GLU A 99 -3.37 6.09 -23.14
N LEU A 100 -4.10 5.35 -23.98
CA LEU A 100 -5.52 5.56 -24.25
C LEU A 100 -6.47 4.77 -23.34
N LEU A 101 -5.97 4.06 -22.31
CA LEU A 101 -6.82 3.29 -21.38
C LEU A 101 -7.82 4.14 -20.61
N THR A 102 -7.56 5.42 -20.48
CA THR A 102 -8.39 6.37 -19.73
C THR A 102 -8.57 7.65 -20.51
N PHE A 103 -9.78 8.21 -20.49
CA PHE A 103 -10.12 9.40 -21.25
C PHE A 103 -10.20 10.66 -20.39
N GLU A 104 -10.63 10.53 -19.14
CA GLU A 104 -10.87 11.68 -18.25
C GLU A 104 -9.66 12.06 -17.40
N CYS A 105 -8.74 11.12 -17.15
CA CYS A 105 -7.56 11.35 -16.32
C CYS A 105 -6.35 10.53 -16.82
N ASP A 106 -5.16 10.85 -16.29
CA ASP A 106 -3.96 10.08 -16.58
C ASP A 106 -4.09 8.63 -16.07
N THR A 107 -3.65 7.67 -16.86
CA THR A 107 -3.56 6.24 -16.48
C THR A 107 -2.85 6.05 -15.13
N LYS A 108 -1.86 6.89 -14.81
CA LYS A 108 -1.21 6.93 -13.51
C LYS A 108 -2.23 7.20 -12.39
N GLU A 109 -3.09 8.20 -12.56
CA GLU A 109 -4.04 8.64 -11.53
C GLU A 109 -5.07 7.55 -11.20
N ILE A 110 -5.60 6.87 -12.21
CA ILE A 110 -6.52 5.74 -11.99
C ILE A 110 -5.86 4.62 -11.17
N PHE A 111 -4.61 4.28 -11.47
CA PHE A 111 -3.91 3.24 -10.70
C PHE A 111 -3.52 3.71 -9.30
N GLU A 112 -3.22 4.99 -9.09
CA GLU A 112 -3.05 5.55 -7.75
C GLU A 112 -4.33 5.44 -6.93
N GLN A 113 -5.47 5.83 -7.48
CA GLN A 113 -6.77 5.72 -6.83
C GLN A 113 -7.19 4.25 -6.61
N LEU A 114 -6.87 3.37 -7.56
CA LEU A 114 -7.09 1.92 -7.43
C LEU A 114 -6.35 1.34 -6.21
N ILE A 115 -5.10 1.75 -6.00
CA ILE A 115 -4.30 1.30 -4.86
C ILE A 115 -4.86 1.87 -3.56
N GLU A 116 -5.25 3.15 -3.54
CA GLU A 116 -5.89 3.78 -2.39
C GLU A 116 -7.16 3.04 -1.97
N ALA A 117 -8.05 2.74 -2.92
CA ALA A 117 -9.26 1.96 -2.67
C ALA A 117 -8.92 0.53 -2.20
N ARG A 118 -7.95 -0.13 -2.83
CA ARG A 118 -7.53 -1.48 -2.46
C ARG A 118 -6.98 -1.56 -1.03
N GLU A 119 -6.16 -0.60 -0.61
CA GLU A 119 -5.59 -0.58 0.73
C GLU A 119 -6.62 -0.15 1.80
N THR A 120 -7.61 0.65 1.40
CA THR A 120 -8.70 1.10 2.28
C THR A 120 -9.74 0.00 2.53
N TYR A 121 -10.15 -0.73 1.49
CA TYR A 121 -11.24 -1.71 1.57
C TYR A 121 -10.76 -3.17 1.49
N GLY A 122 -9.50 -3.40 1.15
CA GLY A 122 -8.95 -4.72 0.83
C GLY A 122 -9.26 -5.17 -0.60
N ILE A 123 -10.10 -4.43 -1.33
CA ILE A 123 -10.54 -4.69 -2.70
C ILE A 123 -10.83 -3.38 -3.42
N ALA A 124 -10.56 -3.35 -4.72
CA ALA A 124 -10.93 -2.28 -5.62
C ALA A 124 -11.46 -2.85 -6.94
N TYR A 125 -12.24 -2.08 -7.66
CA TYR A 125 -12.90 -2.49 -8.89
C TYR A 125 -12.62 -1.50 -10.00
N LEU A 126 -12.18 -2.04 -11.17
CA LEU A 126 -12.18 -1.30 -12.42
C LEU A 126 -13.37 -1.76 -13.27
N GLU A 127 -14.18 -0.83 -13.70
CA GLU A 127 -15.12 -1.01 -14.78
C GLU A 127 -14.36 -1.01 -16.10
N VAL A 128 -14.64 -1.99 -16.95
CA VAL A 128 -14.00 -2.13 -18.26
C VAL A 128 -15.08 -1.97 -19.31
N ILE A 129 -14.93 -0.91 -20.10
CA ILE A 129 -15.88 -0.51 -21.14
C ILE A 129 -15.37 -1.01 -22.48
N ARG A 130 -16.27 -1.64 -23.26
CA ARG A 130 -15.96 -2.19 -24.59
C ARG A 130 -16.70 -1.46 -25.70
N ASN A 131 -16.08 -1.37 -26.88
CA ASN A 131 -16.75 -0.90 -28.07
C ASN A 131 -17.67 -1.96 -28.67
N GLY A 132 -18.41 -1.60 -29.74
CA GLY A 132 -19.33 -2.51 -30.43
C GLY A 132 -18.65 -3.71 -31.12
N VAL A 133 -17.32 -3.70 -31.26
CA VAL A 133 -16.52 -4.80 -31.80
C VAL A 133 -16.04 -5.72 -30.69
N GLY A 134 -16.15 -5.29 -29.44
CA GLY A 134 -15.76 -6.04 -28.24
C GLY A 134 -14.34 -5.77 -27.74
N GLU A 135 -13.66 -4.75 -28.26
CA GLU A 135 -12.35 -4.32 -27.78
C GLU A 135 -12.49 -3.43 -26.54
N VAL A 136 -11.53 -3.48 -25.63
CA VAL A 136 -11.47 -2.56 -24.47
C VAL A 136 -11.14 -1.16 -24.98
N VAL A 137 -11.99 -0.21 -24.66
CA VAL A 137 -11.82 1.19 -25.04
C VAL A 137 -11.40 2.04 -23.87
N GLU A 138 -11.92 1.72 -22.68
CA GLU A 138 -11.73 2.54 -21.50
C GLU A 138 -11.81 1.71 -20.23
N ILE A 139 -11.11 2.16 -19.20
CA ILE A 139 -11.26 1.67 -17.84
C ILE A 139 -11.61 2.82 -16.92
N GLU A 140 -12.54 2.60 -16.03
CA GLU A 140 -12.94 3.55 -14.99
C GLU A 140 -12.83 2.94 -13.61
N LEU A 141 -12.49 3.75 -12.62
CA LEU A 141 -12.51 3.30 -11.23
C LEU A 141 -13.92 3.40 -10.65
N ILE A 142 -14.38 2.34 -10.01
CA ILE A 142 -15.62 2.41 -9.21
C ILE A 142 -15.27 3.00 -7.85
N GLU A 143 -15.55 4.30 -7.66
CA GLU A 143 -15.20 5.04 -6.45
C GLU A 143 -15.92 4.51 -5.20
N ASN A 144 -17.21 4.20 -5.32
CA ASN A 144 -17.99 3.71 -4.19
C ASN A 144 -17.92 2.18 -4.08
N VAL A 145 -16.76 1.68 -3.66
CA VAL A 145 -16.50 0.24 -3.46
C VAL A 145 -17.54 -0.45 -2.56
N PRO A 146 -18.00 0.15 -1.44
CA PRO A 146 -19.02 -0.46 -0.59
C PRO A 146 -20.36 -0.71 -1.25
N SER A 147 -20.69 0.04 -2.31
CA SER A 147 -21.96 -0.13 -3.04
C SER A 147 -21.99 -1.37 -3.94
N ILE A 148 -20.82 -1.98 -4.21
CA ILE A 148 -20.71 -3.14 -5.08
C ILE A 148 -20.94 -4.43 -4.29
N GLU A 149 -21.97 -5.14 -4.65
CA GLU A 149 -22.21 -6.49 -4.20
C GLU A 149 -21.80 -7.50 -5.29
N LYS A 150 -21.25 -8.63 -4.90
CA LYS A 150 -20.85 -9.68 -5.83
C LYS A 150 -21.53 -11.01 -5.53
N SER A 151 -21.83 -11.75 -6.59
CA SER A 151 -22.44 -13.05 -6.47
C SER A 151 -21.42 -14.13 -6.12
N ARG A 152 -21.93 -15.27 -5.66
CA ARG A 152 -21.20 -16.54 -5.67
C ARG A 152 -20.86 -16.93 -7.11
N ARG A 153 -19.91 -17.85 -7.29
CA ARG A 153 -19.68 -18.51 -8.59
C ARG A 153 -20.73 -19.58 -8.80
N ILE A 154 -21.88 -19.18 -9.35
CA ILE A 154 -23.05 -20.03 -9.60
C ILE A 154 -23.39 -19.99 -11.09
N GLY A 155 -24.15 -20.98 -11.52
CA GLY A 155 -24.60 -21.14 -12.91
C GLY A 155 -23.60 -21.91 -13.77
N ASP A 156 -23.90 -21.98 -15.06
CA ASP A 156 -23.13 -22.76 -16.01
C ASP A 156 -21.77 -22.13 -16.29
N ALA A 157 -20.77 -22.98 -16.41
CA ALA A 157 -19.44 -22.55 -16.80
C ALA A 157 -19.45 -22.11 -18.27
N ALA A 158 -18.94 -20.92 -18.52
CA ALA A 158 -18.77 -20.35 -19.86
C ALA A 158 -17.30 -20.41 -20.31
N ASP A 159 -17.09 -20.19 -21.59
CA ASP A 159 -15.78 -20.17 -22.18
C ASP A 159 -15.00 -18.92 -21.74
N TYR A 160 -13.78 -19.15 -21.30
CA TYR A 160 -12.80 -18.13 -20.98
C TYR A 160 -11.58 -18.34 -21.88
N ASP A 161 -11.32 -17.35 -22.74
CA ASP A 161 -10.17 -17.37 -23.63
C ASP A 161 -8.97 -16.72 -22.97
N TYR A 162 -7.84 -17.38 -23.12
CA TYR A 162 -6.55 -16.92 -22.60
C TYR A 162 -5.49 -17.12 -23.70
N TYR A 163 -4.70 -16.08 -23.94
CA TYR A 163 -3.60 -16.13 -24.88
C TYR A 163 -2.29 -16.41 -24.16
N TYR A 164 -1.58 -17.43 -24.62
CA TYR A 164 -0.29 -17.82 -24.08
C TYR A 164 0.68 -18.12 -25.21
N LYS A 165 1.77 -17.37 -25.32
CA LYS A 165 2.78 -17.45 -26.40
C LYS A 165 2.09 -17.48 -27.78
N GLY A 166 1.31 -16.46 -28.09
CA GLY A 166 0.58 -16.31 -29.33
C GLY A 166 -0.54 -17.33 -29.58
N LYS A 167 -0.74 -18.31 -28.69
CA LYS A 167 -1.76 -19.36 -28.84
C LYS A 167 -2.97 -19.08 -27.94
N LYS A 168 -4.14 -19.10 -28.54
CA LYS A 168 -5.42 -19.04 -27.83
C LYS A 168 -5.73 -20.37 -27.15
N ILE A 169 -5.98 -20.30 -25.82
CA ILE A 169 -6.37 -21.43 -24.98
C ILE A 169 -7.75 -21.13 -24.40
N THR A 170 -8.75 -21.96 -24.70
CA THR A 170 -10.10 -21.81 -24.14
C THR A 170 -10.29 -22.75 -22.96
N ARG A 171 -10.79 -22.23 -21.85
CA ARG A 171 -11.10 -22.99 -20.64
C ARG A 171 -12.52 -22.69 -20.17
N LYS A 172 -13.15 -23.63 -19.47
CA LYS A 172 -14.44 -23.42 -18.82
C LYS A 172 -14.24 -22.76 -17.46
N LYS A 173 -14.96 -21.66 -17.21
CA LYS A 173 -14.92 -20.90 -15.96
C LYS A 173 -16.33 -20.53 -15.53
N GLN A 174 -16.63 -20.63 -14.25
CA GLN A 174 -17.84 -20.04 -13.67
C GLN A 174 -17.54 -18.58 -13.31
N PHE A 175 -18.32 -17.67 -13.84
CA PHE A 175 -18.17 -16.24 -13.66
C PHE A 175 -19.05 -15.72 -12.53
N ARG A 176 -18.64 -14.62 -11.90
CA ARG A 176 -19.43 -13.84 -10.96
C ARG A 176 -20.27 -12.82 -11.69
N LYS A 177 -21.34 -12.40 -11.04
CA LYS A 177 -22.06 -11.17 -11.36
C LYS A 177 -21.79 -10.15 -10.26
N TYR A 178 -21.84 -8.88 -10.62
CA TYR A 178 -21.78 -7.78 -9.68
C TYR A 178 -23.06 -6.96 -9.84
N ARG A 179 -23.45 -6.27 -8.78
CA ARG A 179 -24.53 -5.29 -8.84
C ARG A 179 -24.19 -4.09 -7.97
N GLN A 180 -24.71 -2.96 -8.39
CA GLN A 180 -24.60 -1.70 -7.67
C GLN A 180 -25.99 -1.07 -7.59
N GLN A 181 -26.34 -0.52 -6.43
CA GLN A 181 -27.57 0.27 -6.28
C GLN A 181 -27.24 1.76 -6.37
N ILE A 182 -27.76 2.41 -7.41
CA ILE A 182 -27.57 3.84 -7.66
C ILE A 182 -28.95 4.49 -7.78
N ASN A 183 -29.26 5.47 -6.91
CA ASN A 183 -30.51 6.24 -6.93
C ASN A 183 -31.79 5.37 -7.04
N GLY A 184 -31.81 4.25 -6.31
CA GLY A 184 -32.96 3.32 -6.31
C GLY A 184 -33.05 2.39 -7.52
N LYS A 185 -32.09 2.47 -8.45
CA LYS A 185 -31.94 1.53 -9.57
C LYS A 185 -30.81 0.57 -9.29
N THR A 186 -30.98 -0.68 -9.71
CA THR A 186 -29.92 -1.69 -9.65
C THR A 186 -29.29 -1.81 -11.02
N VAL A 187 -27.97 -1.62 -11.09
CA VAL A 187 -27.17 -1.85 -12.29
C VAL A 187 -26.33 -3.11 -12.07
N TYR A 188 -26.30 -3.97 -13.10
CA TYR A 188 -25.56 -5.23 -13.06
C TYR A 188 -24.34 -5.16 -13.97
N PHE A 189 -23.26 -5.80 -13.50
CA PHE A 189 -22.01 -5.96 -14.25
C PHE A 189 -21.61 -7.43 -14.27
N LYS A 190 -20.84 -7.82 -15.26
CA LYS A 190 -20.28 -9.16 -15.39
C LYS A 190 -18.79 -9.19 -15.00
N GLU A 191 -18.29 -10.35 -14.58
CA GLU A 191 -16.87 -10.53 -14.31
C GLU A 191 -16.08 -10.42 -15.63
N PHE A 192 -14.95 -9.74 -15.59
CA PHE A 192 -14.07 -9.53 -16.73
C PHE A 192 -13.74 -10.85 -17.48
N GLY A 193 -13.89 -10.79 -18.79
CA GLY A 193 -13.66 -11.93 -19.69
C GLY A 193 -14.86 -12.87 -19.88
N ASP A 194 -16.05 -12.55 -19.32
CA ASP A 194 -17.29 -13.25 -19.63
C ASP A 194 -17.86 -12.77 -20.97
N LYS A 195 -17.83 -13.63 -21.99
CA LYS A 195 -18.27 -13.28 -23.35
C LYS A 195 -19.78 -13.30 -23.54
N ARG A 196 -20.54 -13.84 -22.59
CA ARG A 196 -22.00 -13.87 -22.68
C ARG A 196 -22.57 -12.44 -22.57
N LEU A 197 -23.64 -12.21 -23.31
CA LEU A 197 -24.36 -10.95 -23.24
C LEU A 197 -25.28 -10.93 -22.01
N MET A 198 -25.12 -9.92 -21.15
CA MET A 198 -25.93 -9.72 -19.97
C MET A 198 -26.64 -8.37 -20.05
N ASP A 199 -27.90 -8.33 -19.67
CA ASP A 199 -28.68 -7.09 -19.57
C ASP A 199 -28.29 -6.38 -18.25
N SER A 200 -27.84 -5.13 -18.34
CA SER A 200 -27.37 -4.31 -17.22
C SER A 200 -28.48 -3.95 -16.23
N SER A 201 -29.75 -4.00 -16.65
CA SER A 201 -30.87 -3.65 -15.78
C SER A 201 -31.45 -4.86 -15.01
N THR A 202 -31.32 -6.08 -15.57
CA THR A 202 -31.90 -7.29 -14.98
C THR A 202 -30.87 -8.28 -14.47
N GLY A 203 -29.62 -8.18 -14.94
CA GLY A 203 -28.56 -9.14 -14.63
C GLY A 203 -28.76 -10.52 -15.25
N GLU A 204 -29.65 -10.66 -16.25
CA GLU A 204 -29.91 -11.90 -16.97
C GLU A 204 -29.01 -12.03 -18.20
N TYR A 205 -28.50 -13.24 -18.44
CA TYR A 205 -27.83 -13.57 -19.69
C TYR A 205 -28.86 -13.89 -20.78
N ARG A 206 -28.71 -13.28 -21.95
CA ARG A 206 -29.59 -13.45 -23.11
C ARG A 206 -28.76 -13.65 -24.38
N GLU A 207 -29.35 -14.27 -25.40
CA GLU A 207 -28.71 -14.48 -26.70
C GLU A 207 -28.49 -13.15 -27.46
N ALA A 208 -29.39 -12.18 -27.25
CA ALA A 208 -29.28 -10.84 -27.81
C ALA A 208 -29.67 -9.80 -26.78
N VAL A 209 -28.81 -8.80 -26.60
CA VAL A 209 -29.02 -7.63 -25.76
C VAL A 209 -28.61 -6.39 -26.57
N PRO A 210 -29.47 -5.37 -26.71
CA PRO A 210 -29.07 -4.13 -27.36
C PRO A 210 -27.79 -3.55 -26.73
N PHE A 211 -26.89 -3.01 -27.54
CA PHE A 211 -25.59 -2.54 -27.08
C PHE A 211 -25.68 -1.57 -25.89
N GLU A 212 -26.62 -0.65 -25.93
CA GLU A 212 -26.87 0.35 -24.87
C GLU A 212 -27.33 -0.26 -23.51
N LYS A 213 -27.77 -1.52 -23.51
CA LYS A 213 -28.23 -2.26 -22.33
C LYS A 213 -27.30 -3.38 -21.94
N GLN A 214 -26.18 -3.54 -22.63
CA GLN A 214 -25.21 -4.55 -22.27
C GLN A 214 -24.50 -4.15 -20.97
N ALA A 215 -24.32 -5.12 -20.09
CA ALA A 215 -23.59 -4.94 -18.87
C ALA A 215 -22.09 -4.85 -19.13
N ASN A 216 -21.44 -3.82 -18.61
CA ASN A 216 -19.99 -3.67 -18.61
C ASN A 216 -19.33 -4.75 -17.73
N GLU A 217 -18.02 -4.85 -17.82
CA GLU A 217 -17.23 -5.83 -17.09
C GLU A 217 -16.56 -5.20 -15.88
N ILE A 218 -16.42 -5.96 -14.81
CA ILE A 218 -15.64 -5.58 -13.62
C ILE A 218 -14.38 -6.42 -13.53
N LEU A 219 -13.24 -5.76 -13.46
CA LEU A 219 -11.95 -6.33 -13.10
C LEU A 219 -11.64 -6.00 -11.64
N GLU A 220 -11.63 -7.01 -10.76
CA GLU A 220 -11.38 -6.81 -9.33
C GLU A 220 -9.89 -6.89 -8.98
N PHE A 221 -9.42 -6.00 -8.10
CA PHE A 221 -8.09 -6.03 -7.48
C PHE A 221 -8.25 -6.18 -5.98
N LYS A 222 -7.72 -7.26 -5.41
CA LYS A 222 -7.91 -7.56 -3.99
C LYS A 222 -6.64 -8.02 -3.30
N ILE A 223 -6.58 -7.84 -1.99
CA ILE A 223 -5.52 -8.33 -1.13
C ILE A 223 -5.96 -9.68 -0.56
N GLY A 224 -5.14 -10.72 -0.77
CA GLY A 224 -5.42 -12.06 -0.29
C GLY A 224 -6.34 -12.88 -1.19
N SER A 225 -6.78 -14.05 -0.71
CA SER A 225 -7.46 -15.09 -1.50
C SER A 225 -8.97 -15.18 -1.28
N GLY A 226 -9.53 -14.51 -0.29
CA GLY A 226 -10.96 -14.52 0.01
C GLY A 226 -11.85 -14.00 -1.12
N ALA A 227 -13.15 -14.19 -1.02
CA ALA A 227 -14.12 -13.65 -1.98
C ALA A 227 -14.05 -12.13 -2.03
N TYR A 228 -14.14 -11.49 -0.87
CA TYR A 228 -13.71 -10.12 -0.65
C TYR A 228 -12.26 -10.13 -0.17
N GLY A 229 -11.50 -9.10 -0.54
CA GLY A 229 -10.15 -8.92 -0.02
C GLY A 229 -10.15 -8.63 1.49
N GLN A 230 -8.97 -8.57 2.05
CA GLN A 230 -8.77 -8.24 3.46
C GLN A 230 -7.70 -7.17 3.57
N VAL A 231 -7.99 -6.09 4.27
CA VAL A 231 -7.01 -5.02 4.50
C VAL A 231 -5.81 -5.52 5.31
N ARG A 232 -4.63 -5.02 5.00
CA ARG A 232 -3.38 -5.44 5.65
C ARG A 232 -3.39 -5.16 7.15
N TRP A 233 -3.99 -4.05 7.55
CA TRP A 233 -4.05 -3.55 8.92
C TRP A 233 -5.20 -4.13 9.76
N ILE A 234 -5.94 -5.13 9.26
CA ILE A 234 -7.11 -5.70 9.96
C ILE A 234 -6.77 -6.19 11.38
N GLY A 235 -5.57 -6.73 11.59
CA GLY A 235 -5.11 -7.16 12.91
C GLY A 235 -4.84 -6.03 13.90
N GLN A 236 -4.82 -4.78 13.42
CA GLN A 236 -4.52 -3.59 14.22
C GLN A 236 -5.76 -2.72 14.51
N VAL A 237 -6.94 -3.19 14.19
CA VAL A 237 -8.23 -2.46 14.37
C VAL A 237 -8.35 -1.91 15.79
N LEU A 238 -8.05 -2.71 16.82
CA LEU A 238 -8.13 -2.26 18.22
C LEU A 238 -7.09 -1.20 18.56
N ASN A 239 -5.89 -1.27 17.99
CA ASN A 239 -4.84 -0.28 18.23
C ASN A 239 -5.19 1.05 17.55
N ILE A 240 -5.76 1.01 16.35
CA ILE A 240 -6.19 2.19 15.60
C ILE A 240 -7.37 2.88 16.29
N ASP A 241 -8.42 2.13 16.66
CA ASP A 241 -9.57 2.65 17.39
C ASP A 241 -9.17 3.19 18.78
N GLY A 242 -8.27 2.46 19.46
CA GLY A 242 -7.72 2.89 20.75
C GLY A 242 -6.97 4.21 20.66
N SER A 243 -6.15 4.41 19.61
CA SER A 243 -5.44 5.67 19.37
C SER A 243 -6.44 6.82 19.17
N ARG A 244 -7.48 6.63 18.36
CA ARG A 244 -8.50 7.65 18.16
C ARG A 244 -9.24 8.02 19.45
N LYS A 245 -9.55 7.02 20.28
CA LYS A 245 -10.18 7.26 21.59
C LYS A 245 -9.26 8.03 22.55
N ALA A 246 -7.97 7.72 22.55
CA ALA A 246 -6.98 8.43 23.35
C ALA A 246 -6.82 9.89 22.88
N GLU A 247 -6.74 10.12 21.56
CA GLU A 247 -6.70 11.45 20.97
C GLU A 247 -7.96 12.26 21.31
N ASN A 248 -9.15 11.66 21.20
CA ASN A 248 -10.41 12.30 21.57
C ASN A 248 -10.45 12.64 23.08
N LEU A 249 -9.92 11.76 23.94
CA LEU A 249 -9.87 12.03 25.37
C LEU A 249 -8.91 13.18 25.66
N ASN A 250 -7.76 13.22 24.99
CA ASN A 250 -6.82 14.34 25.09
C ASN A 250 -7.46 15.65 24.61
N ASN A 251 -8.16 15.64 23.49
CA ASN A 251 -8.88 16.80 22.98
C ASN A 251 -9.93 17.30 23.99
N ASN A 252 -10.70 16.38 24.57
CA ASN A 252 -11.66 16.71 25.61
C ASN A 252 -10.98 17.33 26.85
N TYR A 253 -9.76 16.91 27.19
CA TYR A 253 -8.99 17.54 28.26
C TYR A 253 -8.57 18.98 27.92
N PHE A 254 -8.25 19.27 26.68
CA PHE A 254 -7.96 20.62 26.22
C PHE A 254 -9.20 21.52 26.17
N GLU A 255 -10.33 20.99 25.70
CA GLU A 255 -11.59 21.75 25.60
C GLU A 255 -12.24 22.04 26.97
N ASN A 256 -12.26 21.02 27.83
CA ASN A 256 -13.02 21.09 29.09
C ASN A 256 -12.13 21.32 30.34
N GLY A 257 -10.82 21.43 30.14
CA GLY A 257 -9.83 21.42 31.23
C GLY A 257 -9.64 20.00 31.78
N ARG A 258 -8.43 19.69 32.23
CA ARG A 258 -8.13 18.45 32.93
C ARG A 258 -8.72 18.52 34.30
N HIS A 259 -9.92 18.01 34.49
CA HIS A 259 -10.49 17.87 35.81
C HIS A 259 -9.65 16.87 36.59
N THR A 260 -8.76 17.38 37.42
CA THR A 260 -8.15 16.58 38.45
C THR A 260 -9.28 16.14 39.40
N PRO A 261 -9.55 14.84 39.53
CA PRO A 261 -10.55 14.40 40.51
C PRO A 261 -10.07 14.80 41.86
N LEU A 262 -10.72 15.81 42.41
CA LEU A 262 -10.44 16.32 43.76
C LEU A 262 -11.44 15.67 44.72
N ALA A 263 -10.93 15.11 45.80
CA ALA A 263 -11.76 14.73 46.94
C ALA A 263 -11.65 15.80 48.02
N VAL A 264 -12.75 16.44 48.29
CA VAL A 264 -12.86 17.38 49.41
C VAL A 264 -13.40 16.60 50.62
N LEU A 265 -12.57 16.41 51.62
CA LEU A 265 -12.91 15.69 52.85
C LEU A 265 -13.09 16.73 53.99
N ILE A 266 -14.28 16.75 54.54
CA ILE A 266 -14.62 17.63 55.67
C ILE A 266 -14.76 16.76 56.91
N LYS A 267 -13.96 17.04 57.93
CA LYS A 267 -13.97 16.32 59.19
C LYS A 267 -14.43 17.27 60.32
N GLY A 268 -15.37 16.84 61.08
CA GLY A 268 -15.84 17.56 62.26
C GLY A 268 -16.84 18.70 61.99
N GLY A 269 -17.36 18.82 60.78
CA GLY A 269 -18.34 19.80 60.39
C GLY A 269 -19.04 19.46 59.08
N THR A 270 -19.98 20.30 58.66
CA THR A 270 -20.67 20.24 57.35
C THR A 270 -20.45 21.56 56.62
N LEU A 271 -20.49 21.51 55.29
CA LEU A 271 -20.54 22.71 54.46
C LEU A 271 -21.91 23.39 54.65
N THR A 272 -21.88 24.72 54.70
CA THR A 272 -23.13 25.46 54.56
C THR A 272 -23.71 25.24 53.18
N GLU A 273 -25.06 25.28 53.05
CA GLU A 273 -25.76 25.15 51.76
C GLU A 273 -25.19 26.15 50.73
N GLU A 274 -24.88 27.36 51.15
CA GLU A 274 -24.30 28.39 50.30
C GLU A 274 -22.89 28.02 49.81
N SER A 275 -22.05 27.47 50.68
CA SER A 275 -20.70 27.01 50.31
C SER A 275 -20.76 25.75 49.41
N PHE A 276 -21.71 24.87 49.62
CA PHE A 276 -21.92 23.73 48.76
C PHE A 276 -22.34 24.14 47.32
N GLN A 277 -23.27 25.09 47.21
CA GLN A 277 -23.68 25.66 45.95
C GLN A 277 -22.56 26.39 45.22
N LYS A 278 -21.74 27.18 45.97
CA LYS A 278 -20.55 27.85 45.44
C LYS A 278 -19.52 26.82 44.93
N LEU A 279 -19.30 25.72 45.65
CA LEU A 279 -18.41 24.62 45.22
C LEU A 279 -18.93 23.98 43.95
N GLN A 280 -20.23 23.68 43.89
CA GLN A 280 -20.85 23.07 42.72
C GLN A 280 -20.79 24.00 41.50
N THR A 281 -21.05 25.30 41.69
CA THR A 281 -20.93 26.29 40.62
C THR A 281 -19.48 26.39 40.15
N TYR A 282 -18.53 26.50 41.07
CA TYR A 282 -17.10 26.54 40.77
C TYR A 282 -16.64 25.32 39.99
N MET A 283 -17.04 24.11 40.40
CA MET A 283 -16.71 22.88 39.71
C MET A 283 -17.34 22.78 38.28
N ASN A 284 -18.45 23.47 38.07
CA ASN A 284 -19.07 23.57 36.74
C ASN A 284 -18.43 24.65 35.86
N ASP A 285 -17.90 25.72 36.46
CA ASP A 285 -17.33 26.88 35.75
C ASP A 285 -15.83 26.72 35.44
N ILE A 286 -15.14 25.75 36.06
CA ILE A 286 -13.73 25.41 35.75
C ILE A 286 -13.59 24.68 34.41
N LYS A 287 -14.51 24.83 33.49
CA LYS A 287 -14.42 24.20 32.16
C LYS A 287 -13.67 25.11 31.20
N GLY A 288 -12.58 24.57 30.60
CA GLY A 288 -11.81 25.25 29.57
C GLY A 288 -10.73 26.26 30.07
N GLU A 289 -10.15 26.98 29.13
CA GLU A 289 -9.02 27.91 29.36
C GLU A 289 -9.30 29.01 30.39
N LYS A 290 -10.57 29.39 30.55
CA LYS A 290 -10.98 30.49 31.46
C LYS A 290 -10.96 30.12 32.94
N GLY A 291 -10.93 28.81 33.28
CA GLY A 291 -10.96 28.32 34.66
C GLY A 291 -9.59 28.15 35.33
N GLN A 292 -8.49 28.31 34.61
CA GLN A 292 -7.13 27.96 35.10
C GLN A 292 -6.61 28.81 36.28
N HIS A 293 -7.21 29.93 36.61
CA HIS A 293 -6.78 30.86 37.68
C HIS A 293 -7.88 31.15 38.68
N SER A 294 -8.86 30.31 38.83
CA SER A 294 -9.97 30.54 39.76
C SER A 294 -9.63 30.02 41.14
N PHE A 295 -9.97 30.81 42.20
CA PHE A 295 -9.81 30.44 43.59
C PHE A 295 -11.13 29.95 44.17
N LEU A 296 -11.07 28.87 44.94
CA LEU A 296 -12.21 28.34 45.66
C LEU A 296 -12.04 28.71 47.16
N LEU A 297 -12.99 29.47 47.70
CA LEU A 297 -13.06 29.75 49.13
C LEU A 297 -14.20 28.91 49.70
N LEU A 298 -13.89 28.02 50.65
CA LEU A 298 -14.87 27.18 51.34
C LEU A 298 -15.00 27.63 52.81
N GLU A 299 -16.22 27.79 53.26
CA GLU A 299 -16.56 27.99 54.66
C GLU A 299 -17.26 26.75 55.18
N ALA A 300 -16.87 26.27 56.35
CA ALA A 300 -17.48 25.16 57.03
C ALA A 300 -17.85 25.53 58.43
N GLU A 301 -19.04 25.14 58.86
CA GLU A 301 -19.54 25.35 60.21
C GLU A 301 -19.41 24.08 61.06
N SER A 302 -19.04 24.24 62.31
CA SER A 302 -19.02 23.14 63.26
C SER A 302 -20.45 22.75 63.62
N ASP A 303 -20.75 21.47 63.62
CA ASP A 303 -22.05 20.98 64.07
C ASP A 303 -22.13 21.03 65.61
N ASP A 304 -22.68 22.12 66.12
CA ASP A 304 -22.86 22.32 67.55
C ASP A 304 -23.95 21.44 68.22
N SER A 305 -24.64 20.59 67.44
CA SER A 305 -25.75 19.80 67.93
C SER A 305 -25.40 18.59 68.83
N VAL A 306 -24.11 18.28 69.02
CA VAL A 306 -23.65 17.13 69.81
C VAL A 306 -22.42 17.52 70.67
N SER A 307 -22.53 18.49 71.52
CA SER A 307 -21.46 18.78 72.44
C SER A 307 -21.95 18.65 73.91
N TYR A 308 -21.63 17.54 74.53
CA TYR A 308 -21.55 17.39 76.01
C TYR A 308 -20.04 17.30 76.33
N GLY A 309 -19.44 18.48 76.62
CA GLY A 309 -18.01 18.55 76.99
C GLY A 309 -17.21 19.59 76.20
N ASP A 310 -16.39 20.34 76.94
CA ASP A 310 -15.61 21.55 76.58
C ASP A 310 -14.49 21.33 75.47
N GLU A 311 -14.68 20.49 74.48
CA GLU A 311 -13.71 20.40 73.39
C GLU A 311 -14.30 21.04 72.14
N LYS A 312 -13.81 22.20 71.74
CA LYS A 312 -14.05 22.80 70.43
C LYS A 312 -13.52 21.83 69.34
N LYS A 313 -14.42 21.12 68.69
CA LYS A 313 -14.05 20.34 67.49
C LYS A 313 -13.65 21.31 66.37
N ASN A 314 -12.39 21.36 66.03
CA ASN A 314 -11.94 22.09 64.87
C ASN A 314 -12.45 21.39 63.61
N VAL A 315 -13.08 22.15 62.73
CA VAL A 315 -13.41 21.69 61.40
C VAL A 315 -12.13 21.66 60.58
N ASP A 316 -11.83 20.52 60.02
CA ASP A 316 -10.68 20.31 59.15
C ASP A 316 -11.16 20.00 57.72
N ILE A 317 -10.69 20.80 56.76
CA ILE A 317 -10.99 20.63 55.34
C ILE A 317 -9.71 20.15 54.68
N GLU A 318 -9.71 18.92 54.24
CA GLU A 318 -8.61 18.29 53.50
C GLU A 318 -8.99 18.12 52.02
N ILE A 319 -8.26 18.80 51.12
CA ILE A 319 -8.42 18.65 49.69
C ILE A 319 -7.36 17.66 49.23
N LYS A 320 -7.79 16.49 48.76
CA LYS A 320 -6.93 15.46 48.20
C LYS A 320 -6.99 15.48 46.69
N ASP A 321 -5.83 15.66 46.07
CA ASP A 321 -5.65 15.43 44.66
C ASP A 321 -5.57 13.92 44.41
N LEU A 322 -6.51 13.38 43.63
CA LEU A 322 -6.54 11.98 43.19
C LEU A 322 -5.82 11.76 41.87
N ALA A 323 -5.26 12.80 41.25
CA ALA A 323 -4.58 12.70 39.97
C ALA A 323 -3.35 11.77 40.01
N GLY A 324 -2.65 11.70 41.15
CA GLY A 324 -1.51 10.81 41.35
C GLY A 324 -1.85 9.30 41.28
N ILE A 325 -3.14 8.96 41.38
CA ILE A 325 -3.62 7.56 41.31
C ILE A 325 -3.95 7.15 39.85
N LEU A 326 -4.16 8.13 38.97
CA LEU A 326 -4.85 7.86 37.69
C LEU A 326 -3.98 7.68 36.46
N GLN A 327 -2.74 8.20 36.40
CA GLN A 327 -1.86 7.86 35.25
C GLN A 327 -0.44 8.44 35.34
N HIS A 328 0.57 7.60 35.09
CA HIS A 328 1.97 8.02 34.92
C HIS A 328 2.30 8.45 33.47
N ASP A 329 1.43 8.16 32.49
CA ASP A 329 1.63 8.55 31.10
C ASP A 329 0.80 9.80 30.78
N GLU A 330 1.48 10.94 30.69
CA GLU A 330 0.84 12.19 30.31
C GLU A 330 0.40 12.14 28.84
N LEU A 331 -0.94 12.25 28.60
CA LEU A 331 -1.53 12.32 27.28
C LEU A 331 -1.39 11.03 26.43
N PHE A 332 -1.14 9.89 27.05
CA PHE A 332 -1.03 8.57 26.34
C PHE A 332 0.03 8.52 25.24
N GLN A 333 1.12 9.28 25.34
CA GLN A 333 2.12 9.41 24.27
C GLN A 333 2.77 8.06 23.91
N ASP A 334 3.20 7.29 24.91
CA ASP A 334 3.79 5.96 24.68
C ASP A 334 2.77 5.00 24.05
N TYR A 335 1.51 5.07 24.48
CA TYR A 335 0.44 4.25 23.93
C TYR A 335 0.16 4.60 22.46
N LEU A 336 0.05 5.88 22.13
CA LEU A 336 -0.16 6.37 20.77
C LEU A 336 1.00 5.99 19.86
N GLU A 337 2.25 6.20 20.31
CA GLU A 337 3.44 5.85 19.54
C GLU A 337 3.57 4.34 19.29
N ASN A 338 3.30 3.50 20.30
CA ASN A 338 3.29 2.05 20.13
C ASN A 338 2.21 1.59 19.16
N ASN A 339 1.01 2.16 19.23
CA ASN A 339 -0.08 1.82 18.32
C ASN A 339 0.22 2.26 16.90
N ARG A 340 0.82 3.46 16.72
CA ARG A 340 1.29 3.95 15.42
C ARG A 340 2.26 2.95 14.78
N LYS A 341 3.29 2.55 15.51
CA LYS A 341 4.29 1.58 15.04
C LYS A 341 3.68 0.23 14.66
N LYS A 342 2.72 -0.26 15.45
CA LYS A 342 2.00 -1.51 15.16
C LYS A 342 1.14 -1.39 13.90
N ALA A 343 0.38 -0.29 13.73
CA ALA A 343 -0.41 -0.06 12.54
C ALA A 343 0.47 0.04 11.29
N GLN A 344 1.54 0.82 11.35
CA GLN A 344 2.52 0.99 10.29
C GLN A 344 3.22 -0.33 9.92
N SER A 345 3.56 -1.16 10.91
CA SER A 345 4.23 -2.45 10.67
C SER A 345 3.41 -3.41 9.81
N SER A 346 2.08 -3.27 9.79
CA SER A 346 1.20 -4.07 8.92
C SER A 346 1.39 -3.76 7.43
N PHE A 347 1.89 -2.57 7.10
CA PHE A 347 2.29 -2.18 5.74
C PHE A 347 3.75 -2.52 5.42
N ARG A 348 4.55 -2.90 6.42
CA ARG A 348 5.97 -3.23 6.27
C ARG A 348 6.82 -2.08 5.72
N ILE A 349 6.41 -0.83 6.01
CA ILE A 349 7.13 0.38 5.60
C ILE A 349 7.81 1.04 6.79
N PRO A 350 9.05 1.53 6.63
CA PRO A 350 9.77 2.27 7.66
C PRO A 350 9.22 3.68 7.91
N ASP A 351 9.60 4.29 9.03
CA ASP A 351 9.19 5.63 9.44
C ASP A 351 9.49 6.71 8.40
N LEU A 352 10.54 6.52 7.60
CA LEU A 352 10.93 7.42 6.52
C LEU A 352 9.81 7.67 5.50
N TYR A 353 8.98 6.66 5.20
CA TYR A 353 7.90 6.76 4.22
C TYR A 353 6.62 7.43 4.73
N VAL A 354 6.50 7.58 6.04
CA VAL A 354 5.31 8.18 6.70
C VAL A 354 5.60 9.52 7.37
N GLY A 355 6.78 10.10 7.09
CA GLY A 355 7.14 11.44 7.56
C GLY A 355 7.64 11.52 9.01
N TYR A 356 7.84 10.38 9.67
CA TYR A 356 8.47 10.35 11.00
C TYR A 356 9.97 10.10 10.84
N THR A 357 10.76 11.15 11.03
CA THR A 357 12.22 11.07 10.98
C THR A 357 12.78 11.03 12.40
N THR A 358 13.25 9.88 12.82
CA THR A 358 14.26 9.77 13.87
C THR A 358 15.63 9.77 13.21
N ASP A 359 16.70 10.12 13.92
CA ASP A 359 18.08 10.28 13.42
C ASP A 359 18.54 9.15 12.49
N PHE A 360 18.24 9.29 11.19
CA PHE A 360 18.79 8.42 10.17
C PHE A 360 20.10 8.99 9.65
N ASN A 361 21.17 8.20 9.72
CA ASN A 361 22.32 8.51 8.88
C ASN A 361 21.99 8.13 7.44
N ARG A 362 22.62 8.78 6.46
CA ARG A 362 22.40 8.58 5.02
C ARG A 362 22.49 7.10 4.60
N ALA A 363 23.47 6.37 5.12
CA ALA A 363 23.70 4.97 4.75
C ALA A 363 22.55 4.06 5.22
N THR A 364 22.07 4.26 6.45
CA THR A 364 20.93 3.49 6.99
C THR A 364 19.64 3.83 6.24
N ALA A 365 19.38 5.12 5.96
CA ALA A 365 18.23 5.55 5.20
C ALA A 365 18.21 4.90 3.81
N GLN A 366 19.32 4.95 3.09
CA GLN A 366 19.45 4.38 1.75
C GLN A 366 19.26 2.86 1.74
N THR A 367 19.92 2.12 2.64
CA THR A 367 19.75 0.67 2.75
C THR A 367 18.30 0.31 3.08
N THR A 368 17.65 1.10 3.94
CA THR A 368 16.25 0.90 4.31
C THR A 368 15.32 1.12 3.12
N MET A 369 15.56 2.16 2.32
CA MET A 369 14.81 2.42 1.08
C MET A 369 14.98 1.27 0.09
N GLU A 370 16.20 0.82 -0.17
CA GLU A 370 16.48 -0.29 -1.10
C GLU A 370 15.81 -1.60 -0.67
N VAL A 371 15.86 -1.95 0.60
CA VAL A 371 15.21 -3.16 1.15
C VAL A 371 13.70 -3.06 1.01
N THR A 372 13.12 -1.90 1.36
CA THR A 372 11.67 -1.68 1.27
C THR A 372 11.21 -1.72 -0.18
N GLU A 373 11.96 -1.08 -1.08
CA GLU A 373 11.68 -1.12 -2.51
C GLU A 373 11.62 -2.56 -3.03
N LYS A 374 12.68 -3.34 -2.81
CA LYS A 374 12.78 -4.73 -3.31
C LYS A 374 11.79 -5.70 -2.69
N GLN A 375 11.48 -5.55 -1.40
CA GLN A 375 10.67 -6.53 -0.66
C GLN A 375 9.18 -6.16 -0.57
N VAL A 376 8.83 -4.89 -0.71
CA VAL A 376 7.46 -4.41 -0.57
C VAL A 376 6.93 -3.88 -1.89
N PHE A 377 7.46 -2.77 -2.38
CA PHE A 377 6.87 -2.08 -3.53
C PHE A 377 7.07 -2.82 -4.85
N GLN A 378 8.26 -3.33 -5.12
CA GLN A 378 8.54 -4.08 -6.34
C GLN A 378 7.66 -5.35 -6.44
N THR A 379 7.47 -6.06 -5.33
CA THR A 379 6.61 -7.27 -5.32
C THR A 379 5.14 -6.93 -5.57
N GLU A 380 4.66 -5.81 -5.06
CA GLU A 380 3.30 -5.32 -5.32
C GLU A 380 3.14 -4.88 -6.78
N ARG A 381 4.07 -4.09 -7.31
CA ARG A 381 4.07 -3.69 -8.74
C ARG A 381 4.06 -4.90 -9.67
N GLN A 382 4.89 -5.90 -9.41
CA GLN A 382 4.92 -7.14 -10.21
C GLN A 382 3.58 -7.90 -10.15
N SER A 383 2.96 -7.99 -8.98
CA SER A 383 1.66 -8.64 -8.82
C SER A 383 0.55 -7.93 -9.59
N LEU A 384 0.53 -6.60 -9.54
CA LEU A 384 -0.44 -5.77 -10.27
C LEU A 384 -0.19 -5.82 -11.79
N ALA A 385 1.07 -5.66 -12.22
CA ALA A 385 1.46 -5.77 -13.62
C ALA A 385 1.11 -7.14 -14.20
N TRP A 386 1.35 -8.23 -13.44
CA TRP A 386 0.94 -9.57 -13.84
C TRP A 386 -0.57 -9.62 -14.14
N LYS A 387 -1.37 -9.01 -13.28
CA LYS A 387 -2.83 -9.01 -13.46
C LYS A 387 -3.26 -8.18 -14.66
N ILE A 388 -2.65 -7.03 -14.87
CA ILE A 388 -2.90 -6.18 -16.05
C ILE A 388 -2.55 -6.95 -17.32
N ASN A 389 -1.35 -7.51 -17.44
CA ASN A 389 -0.89 -8.21 -18.63
C ASN A 389 -1.65 -9.52 -18.89
N ASN A 390 -1.97 -10.28 -17.83
CA ASN A 390 -2.57 -11.60 -17.97
C ASN A 390 -4.11 -11.60 -17.91
N GLN A 391 -4.74 -10.48 -17.61
CA GLN A 391 -6.19 -10.31 -17.65
C GLN A 391 -6.56 -9.19 -18.62
N LEU A 392 -6.36 -7.92 -18.27
CA LEU A 392 -6.81 -6.77 -19.04
C LEU A 392 -6.24 -6.77 -20.48
N LEU A 393 -4.94 -6.94 -20.61
CA LEU A 393 -4.22 -6.86 -21.90
C LEU A 393 -4.05 -8.22 -22.58
N ASN A 394 -4.45 -9.32 -21.93
CA ASN A 394 -4.22 -10.67 -22.44
C ASN A 394 -4.91 -10.92 -23.79
N GLU A 395 -6.08 -10.35 -24.03
CA GLU A 395 -6.86 -10.56 -25.26
C GLU A 395 -6.19 -9.99 -26.51
N TYR A 396 -5.27 -9.03 -26.36
CA TYR A 396 -4.50 -8.49 -27.49
C TYR A 396 -3.38 -9.41 -27.97
N GLY A 397 -3.03 -10.43 -27.18
CA GLY A 397 -2.10 -11.48 -27.57
C GLY A 397 -0.64 -11.05 -27.67
N PHE A 398 -0.23 -9.99 -26.98
CA PHE A 398 1.16 -9.52 -26.97
C PHE A 398 2.14 -10.60 -26.50
N GLU A 399 3.11 -10.93 -27.35
CA GLU A 399 4.07 -11.99 -27.07
C GLU A 399 5.36 -11.46 -26.49
N HIS A 400 5.90 -10.39 -27.04
CA HIS A 400 7.27 -9.88 -26.75
C HIS A 400 7.31 -8.62 -25.92
N VAL A 401 6.17 -7.98 -25.66
CA VAL A 401 6.07 -6.76 -24.86
C VAL A 401 5.16 -6.95 -23.66
N GLU A 402 5.35 -6.13 -22.63
CA GLU A 402 4.53 -6.13 -21.43
C GLU A 402 4.42 -4.73 -20.82
N ALA A 403 3.28 -4.43 -20.20
CA ALA A 403 3.11 -3.26 -19.36
C ALA A 403 3.73 -3.49 -17.98
N TYR A 404 4.35 -2.47 -17.41
CA TYR A 404 4.94 -2.53 -16.08
C TYR A 404 4.77 -1.19 -15.34
N PHE A 405 4.73 -1.21 -14.04
CA PHE A 405 4.78 0.02 -13.25
C PHE A 405 6.23 0.49 -13.16
N ARG A 406 6.47 1.74 -13.54
CA ARG A 406 7.78 2.36 -13.39
C ARG A 406 8.17 2.42 -11.92
N GLU A 407 9.46 2.37 -11.66
CA GLU A 407 10.03 2.40 -10.30
C GLU A 407 10.90 3.63 -10.10
N PRO A 408 11.05 4.11 -8.84
CA PRO A 408 11.95 5.21 -8.55
C PRO A 408 13.39 4.78 -8.82
N ASP A 409 14.20 5.68 -9.34
CA ASP A 409 15.64 5.46 -9.38
C ASP A 409 16.24 5.75 -7.99
N ILE A 410 16.46 4.67 -7.24
CA ILE A 410 17.11 4.70 -5.93
C ILE A 410 18.59 4.32 -6.00
N THR A 411 19.14 4.24 -7.20
CA THR A 411 20.53 3.81 -7.40
C THR A 411 21.50 4.83 -6.78
N ASN A 412 22.36 4.32 -5.90
CA ASN A 412 23.37 5.16 -5.29
C ASN A 412 24.42 5.55 -6.33
N PRO A 413 24.65 6.85 -6.60
CA PRO A 413 25.71 7.28 -7.51
C PRO A 413 27.10 6.73 -7.17
N ASP A 414 27.40 6.52 -5.88
CA ASP A 414 28.68 5.95 -5.44
C ASP A 414 28.81 4.47 -5.84
N ASP A 415 27.72 3.71 -5.84
CA ASP A 415 27.77 2.30 -6.25
C ASP A 415 27.79 2.16 -7.78
N LEU A 416 27.09 3.04 -8.49
CA LEU A 416 27.23 3.17 -9.94
C LEU A 416 28.68 3.47 -10.32
N TYR A 417 29.32 4.43 -9.64
CA TYR A 417 30.73 4.76 -9.86
C TYR A 417 31.64 3.55 -9.60
N LYS A 418 31.43 2.78 -8.54
CA LYS A 418 32.18 1.55 -8.25
C LYS A 418 32.01 0.51 -9.36
N ILE A 419 30.76 0.28 -9.81
CA ILE A 419 30.46 -0.67 -10.88
C ILE A 419 31.13 -0.23 -12.17
N LEU A 420 30.99 1.04 -12.54
CA LEU A 420 31.68 1.59 -13.74
C LEU A 420 33.19 1.45 -13.67
N ASN A 421 33.77 1.70 -12.50
CA ASN A 421 35.20 1.49 -12.28
C ASN A 421 35.62 0.04 -12.46
N VAL A 422 34.88 -0.90 -11.90
CA VAL A 422 35.13 -2.33 -12.07
C VAL A 422 34.99 -2.73 -13.54
N CYS A 423 33.95 -2.29 -14.23
CA CYS A 423 33.74 -2.56 -15.65
C CYS A 423 34.86 -1.92 -16.52
N SER A 424 35.27 -0.70 -16.19
CA SER A 424 36.36 -0.02 -16.88
C SER A 424 37.70 -0.74 -16.68
N ASN A 425 38.00 -1.14 -15.44
CA ASN A 425 39.23 -1.88 -15.11
C ASN A 425 39.26 -3.28 -15.72
N ALA A 426 38.10 -3.94 -15.80
CA ALA A 426 37.93 -5.22 -16.49
C ALA A 426 37.97 -5.08 -18.02
N GLY A 427 37.98 -3.84 -18.53
CA GLY A 427 38.04 -3.55 -19.96
C GLY A 427 36.72 -3.77 -20.72
N GLY A 428 35.62 -4.03 -20.02
CA GLY A 428 34.31 -4.34 -20.64
C GLY A 428 33.45 -3.12 -20.94
N LEU A 429 33.86 -1.90 -20.54
CA LEU A 429 33.03 -0.70 -20.70
C LEU A 429 33.20 -0.15 -22.13
N THR A 430 32.09 0.02 -22.86
CA THR A 430 32.06 0.70 -24.16
C THR A 430 31.75 2.18 -24.00
N PRO A 431 32.17 3.05 -24.95
CA PRO A 431 31.86 4.49 -24.91
C PRO A 431 30.37 4.81 -24.85
N ASN A 432 29.54 4.13 -25.65
CA ASN A 432 28.09 4.33 -25.62
C ASN A 432 27.48 3.96 -24.25
N LYS A 433 27.88 2.83 -23.68
CA LYS A 433 27.39 2.43 -22.34
C LYS A 433 27.85 3.38 -21.24
N ALA A 434 29.09 3.89 -21.34
CA ALA A 434 29.60 4.90 -20.40
C ALA A 434 28.81 6.21 -20.50
N LYS A 435 28.47 6.64 -21.71
CA LYS A 435 27.67 7.83 -21.98
C LYS A 435 26.27 7.66 -21.46
N GLU A 436 25.58 6.57 -21.81
CA GLU A 436 24.24 6.24 -21.34
C GLU A 436 24.13 6.32 -19.81
N VAL A 437 25.05 5.66 -19.09
CA VAL A 437 25.04 5.67 -17.62
C VAL A 437 25.31 7.07 -17.06
N ALA A 438 26.21 7.83 -17.65
CA ALA A 438 26.53 9.18 -17.22
C ALA A 438 25.34 10.14 -17.42
N TYR A 439 24.69 10.10 -18.56
CA TYR A 439 23.53 10.95 -18.87
C TYR A 439 22.30 10.55 -18.04
N ASN A 440 22.03 9.25 -17.88
CA ASN A 440 20.97 8.79 -16.99
C ASN A 440 21.18 9.25 -15.54
N ALA A 441 22.41 9.27 -15.05
CA ALA A 441 22.72 9.81 -13.72
C ALA A 441 22.49 11.33 -13.59
N LEU A 442 22.48 12.05 -14.71
CA LEU A 442 22.15 13.49 -14.79
C LEU A 442 20.65 13.73 -15.04
N GLY A 443 19.87 12.67 -15.27
CA GLY A 443 18.45 12.79 -15.65
C GLY A 443 18.23 13.23 -17.09
N GLU A 444 19.26 13.08 -17.95
CA GLU A 444 19.22 13.46 -19.35
C GLU A 444 19.24 12.21 -20.26
N VAL A 445 18.59 12.31 -21.40
CA VAL A 445 18.64 11.29 -22.45
C VAL A 445 19.71 11.70 -23.47
N SER A 446 20.55 10.77 -23.88
CA SER A 446 21.54 11.03 -24.90
C SER A 446 21.47 10.01 -26.02
N ASP A 447 21.58 10.49 -27.26
CA ASP A 447 21.71 9.62 -28.40
C ASP A 447 23.09 8.89 -28.38
N ASP A 448 23.13 7.68 -28.91
CA ASP A 448 24.37 6.94 -29.02
C ASP A 448 25.39 7.67 -29.95
N TYR A 449 26.66 7.50 -29.66
CA TYR A 449 27.67 7.91 -30.63
C TYR A 449 27.55 7.06 -31.89
N GLU A 450 27.57 7.74 -33.04
CA GLU A 450 27.61 7.07 -34.33
C GLU A 450 29.00 6.45 -34.59
N GLY A 451 29.00 5.22 -35.09
CA GLY A 451 30.21 4.51 -35.49
C GLY A 451 30.52 3.26 -34.64
N GLU A 452 31.14 2.27 -35.29
CA GLU A 452 31.49 0.98 -34.68
C GLU A 452 32.39 1.09 -33.43
N TRP A 453 33.26 2.10 -33.40
CA TRP A 453 34.18 2.35 -32.28
C TRP A 453 33.46 2.59 -30.95
N ALA A 454 32.26 3.11 -31.00
CA ALA A 454 31.48 3.48 -29.81
C ALA A 454 30.94 2.26 -29.05
N ASN A 455 30.85 1.12 -29.72
CA ASN A 455 30.39 -0.15 -29.15
C ASN A 455 31.54 -1.12 -28.86
N ILE A 456 32.79 -0.69 -29.05
CA ILE A 456 33.97 -1.49 -28.77
C ILE A 456 34.46 -1.21 -27.34
N PRO A 457 34.80 -2.24 -26.54
CA PRO A 457 35.34 -2.05 -25.20
C PRO A 457 36.61 -1.18 -25.20
N LEU A 458 36.66 -0.21 -24.32
CA LEU A 458 37.78 0.76 -24.23
C LEU A 458 39.17 0.11 -24.06
N ALA A 459 39.25 -1.02 -23.34
CA ALA A 459 40.51 -1.74 -23.18
C ALA A 459 40.99 -2.33 -24.50
N TYR A 460 40.08 -2.82 -25.33
CA TYR A 460 40.39 -3.35 -26.64
C TYR A 460 40.86 -2.25 -27.60
N SER A 461 40.17 -1.12 -27.62
CA SER A 461 40.56 0.05 -28.41
C SER A 461 41.97 0.56 -28.03
N LYS A 462 42.27 0.62 -26.72
CA LYS A 462 43.62 1.00 -26.24
C LYS A 462 44.72 0.01 -26.66
N THR A 463 44.40 -1.30 -26.65
CA THR A 463 45.36 -2.35 -27.06
C THR A 463 45.68 -2.26 -28.56
N VAL A 464 44.65 -2.07 -29.40
CA VAL A 464 44.82 -1.91 -30.84
C VAL A 464 45.60 -0.64 -31.16
N SER A 465 45.27 0.49 -30.53
CA SER A 465 45.99 1.76 -30.67
C SER A 465 47.43 1.67 -30.18
N GLY A 466 47.67 0.94 -29.08
CA GLY A 466 49.05 0.66 -28.59
C GLY A 466 49.86 -0.15 -29.57
N LEU A 467 49.29 -1.15 -30.23
CA LEU A 467 49.92 -1.92 -31.30
C LEU A 467 50.22 -1.05 -32.53
N ASP A 468 49.32 -0.16 -32.92
CA ASP A 468 49.55 0.78 -34.02
C ASP A 468 50.77 1.68 -33.77
N THR A 469 50.89 2.17 -32.53
CA THR A 469 52.02 2.98 -32.09
C THR A 469 53.34 2.18 -32.12
N GLN A 470 53.29 0.92 -31.70
CA GLN A 470 54.47 0.03 -31.73
C GLN A 470 54.83 -0.37 -33.15
N ILE A 471 53.88 -0.62 -34.04
CA ILE A 471 54.12 -0.87 -35.47
C ILE A 471 54.76 0.33 -36.13
N ALA A 472 54.30 1.55 -35.82
CA ALA A 472 54.93 2.77 -36.36
C ALA A 472 56.35 2.91 -35.89
N LYS A 473 56.66 2.70 -34.62
CA LYS A 473 58.00 2.75 -34.05
C LYS A 473 58.94 1.68 -34.64
N ALA A 474 58.42 0.44 -34.81
CA ALA A 474 59.26 -0.63 -35.44
C ALA A 474 59.49 -0.36 -36.90
N ALA A 475 58.56 0.25 -37.62
CA ALA A 475 58.77 0.67 -39.03
C ALA A 475 59.82 1.81 -39.13
N GLU A 476 59.82 2.75 -38.20
CA GLU A 476 60.88 3.78 -38.14
C GLU A 476 62.28 3.20 -37.89
N ASN A 477 62.39 2.10 -37.17
CA ASN A 477 63.58 1.39 -36.85
C ASN A 477 64.00 0.37 -37.94
N HIS A 478 63.34 0.30 -39.07
CA HIS A 478 63.54 -0.65 -40.16
C HIS A 478 63.47 -2.14 -39.73
N ASP A 479 62.63 -2.50 -38.78
CA ASP A 479 62.52 -3.85 -38.24
C ASP A 479 61.34 -4.57 -38.91
N ASP A 480 61.49 -4.90 -40.18
CA ASP A 480 60.39 -5.42 -41.03
C ASP A 480 59.83 -6.73 -40.54
N GLU A 481 60.52 -7.59 -39.83
CA GLU A 481 60.04 -8.85 -39.26
C GLU A 481 59.11 -8.56 -38.09
N ILE A 482 59.45 -7.66 -37.19
CA ILE A 482 58.61 -7.26 -36.05
C ILE A 482 57.36 -6.55 -36.54
N VAL A 483 57.46 -5.69 -37.53
CA VAL A 483 56.29 -5.04 -38.17
C VAL A 483 55.34 -6.06 -38.77
N ALA A 484 55.82 -7.10 -39.44
CA ALA A 484 54.94 -8.15 -40.01
C ALA A 484 54.26 -8.96 -38.95
N VAL A 485 54.93 -9.35 -37.87
CA VAL A 485 54.36 -10.08 -36.75
C VAL A 485 53.29 -9.24 -36.02
N MET A 486 53.60 -7.97 -35.73
CA MET A 486 52.66 -7.07 -35.07
C MET A 486 51.41 -6.78 -35.91
N LYS A 487 51.55 -6.63 -37.23
CA LYS A 487 50.42 -6.50 -38.17
C LYS A 487 49.56 -7.76 -38.19
N SER A 488 50.18 -8.95 -38.13
CA SER A 488 49.43 -10.21 -38.05
C SER A 488 48.64 -10.33 -36.73
N VAL A 489 49.26 -9.98 -35.60
CA VAL A 489 48.59 -9.94 -34.30
C VAL A 489 47.46 -8.93 -34.30
N ARG A 490 47.65 -7.75 -34.89
CA ARG A 490 46.59 -6.74 -35.05
C ARG A 490 45.43 -7.26 -35.89
N SER A 491 45.72 -7.94 -37.01
CA SER A 491 44.70 -8.52 -37.88
C SER A 491 43.88 -9.58 -37.14
N LEU A 492 44.55 -10.48 -36.41
CA LEU A 492 43.89 -11.50 -35.60
C LEU A 492 43.02 -10.92 -34.46
N LEU A 493 43.48 -9.84 -33.83
CA LEU A 493 42.70 -9.14 -32.82
C LEU A 493 41.47 -8.50 -33.46
N LYS A 494 41.58 -7.85 -34.60
CA LYS A 494 40.46 -7.26 -35.33
C LYS A 494 39.44 -8.33 -35.77
N GLU A 495 39.92 -9.44 -36.33
CA GLU A 495 39.05 -10.56 -36.76
C GLU A 495 38.30 -11.21 -35.59
N LYS A 496 38.95 -11.44 -34.44
CA LYS A 496 38.30 -12.00 -33.23
C LYS A 496 37.51 -10.98 -32.42
N GLY A 497 37.81 -9.70 -32.57
CA GLY A 497 37.07 -8.62 -31.93
C GLY A 497 35.78 -8.20 -32.64
N GLY A 498 35.52 -8.76 -33.83
CA GLY A 498 34.28 -8.48 -34.56
C GLY A 498 34.26 -7.11 -35.25
N ILE A 499 35.43 -6.59 -35.65
CA ILE A 499 35.60 -5.30 -36.36
C ILE A 499 36.11 -5.55 -37.77
#